data_a13b6e4db936b22e6b421d4c70c13886
#
_entry.id   a13b6e4db936b22e6b421d4c70c13886
#
_cell.length_a   1.000
_cell.length_b   1.000
_cell.length_c   1.000
_cell.angle_alpha   90.00
_cell.angle_beta   90.00
_cell.angle_gamma   90.00
#
_symmetry.space_group_name_H-M   'P 1'
#
loop_
_entity.id
_entity.type
_entity.pdbx_description
1 polymer ?
#
loop_
_entity_poly.entity_id
_entity_poly.type
_entity_poly.pdbx_seq_one_letter_code
_entity_poly.pdbx_strand_id
1 'polypeptide(L)'
;GSARNFSLYFDIPVSVGNYSLTLNVQMPQISWNLNGRYEVFALHDNALREKEVFHTSFEENQEGIEWSSAKTGERVLNGTYSIDLRNFIPGSYLLSYWESVDNGASWQRVQQTLEVNEASTGYELSAAGKLIDEVRIHPRDAVMTTYTHLPGIGLSSQSDPNGHTTYYEYDALGRLSTIRDNERRLLKSYRYE
;
A
#
# COMPACT_ATOMS: atom_id res chain seq x y z
N GLY A 1 -17.28 -9.42 -23.29
CA GLY A 1 -17.74 -8.24 -22.57
C GLY A 1 -16.73 -7.92 -21.52
N SER A 2 -16.19 -6.70 -21.52
CA SER A 2 -15.22 -6.24 -20.51
C SER A 2 -15.95 -5.94 -19.21
N ALA A 3 -15.50 -6.51 -18.09
CA ALA A 3 -15.94 -6.11 -16.77
C ALA A 3 -15.50 -4.66 -16.52
N ARG A 4 -16.42 -3.82 -16.07
CA ARG A 4 -16.10 -2.47 -15.61
C ARG A 4 -16.27 -2.41 -14.10
N ASN A 5 -15.21 -2.04 -13.40
CA ASN A 5 -15.27 -1.73 -11.99
C ASN A 5 -15.68 -0.28 -11.83
N PHE A 6 -16.60 -0.02 -10.91
CA PHE A 6 -16.94 1.33 -10.47
C PHE A 6 -16.99 1.36 -8.95
N SER A 7 -16.58 2.49 -8.37
CA SER A 7 -16.65 2.74 -6.94
C SER A 7 -17.65 3.85 -6.69
N LEU A 8 -18.50 3.66 -5.71
CA LEU A 8 -19.46 4.67 -5.26
C LEU A 8 -19.10 5.05 -3.83
N TYR A 9 -18.96 6.34 -3.59
CA TYR A 9 -18.70 6.91 -2.28
C TYR A 9 -19.95 7.59 -1.79
N PHE A 10 -20.30 7.38 -0.52
CA PHE A 10 -21.46 7.98 0.11
C PHE A 10 -21.04 8.63 1.42
N ASP A 11 -21.41 9.89 1.60
CA ASP A 11 -21.38 10.54 2.91
C ASP A 11 -22.64 10.14 3.68
N ILE A 12 -22.47 9.34 4.73
CA ILE A 12 -23.56 8.98 5.64
C ILE A 12 -23.48 9.90 6.84
N PRO A 13 -24.50 10.74 7.11
CA PRO A 13 -24.50 11.59 8.29
C PRO A 13 -24.50 10.72 9.55
N VAL A 14 -23.54 10.97 10.45
CA VAL A 14 -23.33 10.19 11.66
C VAL A 14 -24.40 10.56 12.70
N SER A 15 -25.43 9.76 12.79
CA SER A 15 -26.31 9.72 13.96
C SER A 15 -26.45 8.27 14.42
N VAL A 16 -26.57 8.04 15.72
CA VAL A 16 -26.75 6.68 16.27
C VAL A 16 -28.07 6.13 15.74
N GLY A 17 -28.02 5.06 14.92
CA GLY A 17 -29.22 4.44 14.35
C GLY A 17 -28.90 3.32 13.37
N ASN A 18 -29.93 2.55 13.02
CA ASN A 18 -29.83 1.54 11.96
C ASN A 18 -30.05 2.22 10.61
N TYR A 19 -29.10 2.06 9.71
CA TYR A 19 -29.19 2.56 8.34
C TYR A 19 -29.49 1.43 7.38
N SER A 20 -30.39 1.64 6.43
CA SER A 20 -30.55 0.78 5.27
C SER A 20 -30.12 1.54 4.02
N LEU A 21 -29.18 0.99 3.28
CA LEU A 21 -28.77 1.48 1.98
C LEU A 21 -29.55 0.74 0.90
N THR A 22 -30.43 1.46 0.17
CA THR A 22 -31.10 0.91 -1.00
C THR A 22 -30.46 1.47 -2.26
N LEU A 23 -29.78 0.62 -3.00
CA LEU A 23 -29.18 0.99 -4.28
C LEU A 23 -30.17 0.72 -5.41
N ASN A 24 -30.77 1.79 -5.97
CA ASN A 24 -31.59 1.68 -7.17
C ASN A 24 -30.74 1.94 -8.41
N VAL A 25 -30.35 0.89 -9.09
CA VAL A 25 -29.64 0.98 -10.38
C VAL A 25 -30.65 0.82 -11.50
N GLN A 26 -31.06 1.91 -12.14
CA GLN A 26 -31.85 1.86 -13.38
C GLN A 26 -30.89 1.76 -14.56
N MET A 27 -30.86 0.58 -15.18
CA MET A 27 -30.21 0.39 -16.49
C MET A 27 -31.23 -0.05 -17.52
N PRO A 28 -31.32 0.63 -18.66
CA PRO A 28 -32.18 0.17 -19.76
C PRO A 28 -31.56 -1.08 -20.39
N GLN A 29 -32.28 -2.18 -20.33
CA GLN A 29 -32.11 -3.40 -21.12
C GLN A 29 -30.93 -4.34 -20.87
N ILE A 30 -30.39 -4.43 -19.65
CA ILE A 30 -29.41 -5.50 -19.35
C ILE A 30 -29.80 -6.16 -18.01
N SER A 31 -30.07 -7.48 -18.03
CA SER A 31 -30.21 -8.26 -16.82
C SER A 31 -28.81 -8.61 -16.27
N TRP A 32 -28.51 -8.18 -15.07
CA TRP A 32 -27.27 -8.49 -14.37
C TRP A 32 -27.55 -9.46 -13.25
N ASN A 33 -26.81 -10.57 -13.22
CA ASN A 33 -26.69 -11.39 -12.04
C ASN A 33 -25.55 -10.82 -11.20
N LEU A 34 -25.88 -10.08 -10.13
CA LEU A 34 -24.92 -9.56 -9.17
C LEU A 34 -24.55 -10.66 -8.17
N ASN A 35 -23.64 -11.55 -8.54
CA ASN A 35 -22.92 -12.40 -7.62
C ASN A 35 -21.66 -11.67 -7.16
N GLY A 36 -21.85 -10.70 -6.26
CA GLY A 36 -20.76 -9.93 -5.69
C GLY A 36 -20.69 -10.14 -4.17
N ARG A 37 -19.48 -10.22 -3.64
CA ARG A 37 -19.22 -10.16 -2.20
C ARG A 37 -19.17 -8.69 -1.81
N TYR A 38 -20.07 -8.25 -0.93
CA TYR A 38 -20.05 -6.90 -0.36
C TYR A 38 -19.34 -6.97 0.98
N GLU A 39 -18.31 -6.18 1.16
CA GLU A 39 -17.74 -5.91 2.49
C GLU A 39 -18.23 -4.52 2.92
N VAL A 40 -19.12 -4.50 3.90
CA VAL A 40 -19.53 -3.25 4.55
C VAL A 40 -18.67 -3.09 5.78
N PHE A 41 -17.77 -2.14 5.75
CA PHE A 41 -17.03 -1.74 6.94
C PHE A 41 -17.86 -0.71 7.71
N ALA A 42 -18.40 -1.11 8.87
CA ALA A 42 -18.94 -0.16 9.82
C ALA A 42 -17.78 0.45 10.61
N LEU A 43 -17.40 1.68 10.29
CA LEU A 43 -16.52 2.46 11.14
C LEU A 43 -17.34 3.06 12.29
N HIS A 44 -17.11 2.55 13.48
CA HIS A 44 -17.59 3.14 14.70
C HIS A 44 -16.59 4.23 15.14
N ASP A 45 -16.85 5.48 14.79
CA ASP A 45 -16.55 6.63 15.65
C ASP A 45 -16.99 7.96 15.01
N ASN A 46 -17.21 9.00 15.85
CA ASN A 46 -17.68 10.32 15.49
C ASN A 46 -16.70 11.20 14.69
N ALA A 47 -15.72 10.60 14.04
CA ALA A 47 -14.75 11.28 13.19
C ALA A 47 -14.53 10.49 11.90
N LEU A 48 -15.59 10.37 11.09
CA LEU A 48 -15.52 9.83 9.74
C LEU A 48 -14.96 10.86 8.73
N ARG A 49 -13.81 11.41 9.04
CA ARG A 49 -12.81 11.70 8.02
C ARG A 49 -11.90 10.47 8.03
N GLU A 50 -11.79 9.79 6.92
CA GLU A 50 -10.82 8.71 6.79
C GLU A 50 -9.44 9.31 7.05
N LYS A 51 -8.77 8.84 8.09
CA LYS A 51 -7.36 9.18 8.27
C LYS A 51 -6.63 8.65 7.05
N GLU A 52 -6.04 9.55 6.27
CA GLU A 52 -5.29 9.16 5.08
C GLU A 52 -4.16 8.22 5.45
N VAL A 53 -3.89 7.29 4.56
CA VAL A 53 -2.72 6.43 4.60
C VAL A 53 -1.93 6.63 3.31
N PHE A 54 -0.64 6.48 3.38
CA PHE A 54 0.24 6.58 2.22
C PHE A 54 1.17 5.37 2.17
N HIS A 55 1.35 4.83 0.98
CA HIS A 55 2.32 3.78 0.71
C HIS A 55 2.90 3.96 -0.68
N THR A 56 4.21 3.79 -0.79
CA THR A 56 4.90 3.61 -2.06
C THR A 56 6.10 2.69 -1.91
N SER A 57 6.29 1.80 -2.86
CA SER A 57 7.51 1.02 -3.11
C SER A 57 8.20 1.49 -4.39
N PHE A 58 7.86 2.68 -4.87
CA PHE A 58 8.46 3.35 -6.03
C PHE A 58 8.40 2.59 -7.35
N GLU A 59 7.48 1.66 -7.51
CA GLU A 59 7.35 0.86 -8.75
C GLU A 59 6.88 1.67 -9.97
N GLU A 60 6.41 2.90 -9.74
CA GLU A 60 6.06 3.83 -10.80
C GLU A 60 7.30 4.56 -11.34
N ASN A 61 7.32 4.84 -12.64
CA ASN A 61 8.43 5.53 -13.29
C ASN A 61 8.35 7.04 -13.04
N GLN A 62 9.17 7.55 -12.11
CA GLN A 62 9.25 8.97 -11.74
C GLN A 62 10.71 9.41 -11.65
N GLU A 63 10.93 10.74 -11.63
CA GLU A 63 12.27 11.31 -11.40
C GLU A 63 12.80 10.92 -10.01
N GLY A 64 14.09 10.60 -9.93
CA GLY A 64 14.73 10.14 -8.70
C GLY A 64 14.46 8.69 -8.34
N ILE A 65 13.74 7.94 -9.18
CA ILE A 65 13.48 6.51 -9.00
C ILE A 65 14.31 5.72 -10.00
N GLU A 66 15.01 4.71 -9.52
CA GLU A 66 15.88 3.88 -10.35
C GLU A 66 15.69 2.38 -10.09
N TRP A 67 16.10 1.57 -11.07
CA TRP A 67 16.23 0.13 -10.91
C TRP A 67 17.45 -0.20 -10.06
N SER A 68 17.24 -0.91 -8.97
CA SER A 68 18.31 -1.29 -8.07
C SER A 68 17.94 -2.56 -7.29
N SER A 69 18.80 -2.96 -6.36
CA SER A 69 18.51 -4.02 -5.39
C SER A 69 17.50 -3.51 -4.36
N ALA A 70 16.23 -3.48 -4.73
CA ALA A 70 15.14 -2.97 -3.91
C ALA A 70 14.86 -3.86 -2.68
N LYS A 71 14.34 -3.26 -1.61
CA LYS A 71 13.80 -4.01 -0.47
C LYS A 71 12.53 -4.75 -0.90
N THR A 72 11.64 -4.08 -1.62
CA THR A 72 10.43 -4.66 -2.21
C THR A 72 10.32 -4.24 -3.68
N GLY A 73 9.72 -5.07 -4.52
CA GLY A 73 9.66 -4.78 -5.95
C GLY A 73 11.02 -4.74 -6.65
N GLU A 74 11.21 -3.78 -7.55
CA GLU A 74 12.37 -3.67 -8.43
C GLU A 74 13.00 -2.27 -8.47
N ARG A 75 12.36 -1.28 -7.83
CA ARG A 75 12.75 0.13 -7.89
C ARG A 75 12.95 0.74 -6.51
N VAL A 76 13.74 1.78 -6.45
CA VAL A 76 14.07 2.50 -5.21
C VAL A 76 14.13 3.99 -5.46
N LEU A 77 13.93 4.78 -4.42
CA LEU A 77 14.20 6.22 -4.45
C LEU A 77 15.70 6.47 -4.27
N ASN A 78 16.28 7.20 -5.23
CA ASN A 78 17.64 7.76 -5.17
C ASN A 78 17.58 9.26 -5.48
N GLY A 79 16.90 10.02 -4.63
CA GLY A 79 16.64 11.44 -4.85
C GLY A 79 15.74 12.01 -3.79
N THR A 80 14.86 12.91 -4.21
CA THR A 80 13.85 13.54 -3.34
C THR A 80 12.46 13.17 -3.82
N TYR A 81 11.57 12.88 -2.88
CA TYR A 81 10.18 12.55 -3.13
C TYR A 81 9.26 13.39 -2.24
N SER A 82 8.29 14.06 -2.83
CA SER A 82 7.32 14.88 -2.10
C SER A 82 6.03 14.11 -1.86
N ILE A 83 5.66 13.95 -0.61
CA ILE A 83 4.41 13.32 -0.18
C ILE A 83 3.41 14.43 0.11
N ASP A 84 2.26 14.41 -0.55
CA ASP A 84 1.18 15.37 -0.32
C ASP A 84 0.42 15.01 0.97
N LEU A 85 0.37 15.95 1.92
CA LEU A 85 -0.31 15.77 3.21
C LEU A 85 -1.61 16.58 3.33
N ARG A 86 -2.03 17.29 2.26
CA ARG A 86 -3.20 18.19 2.33
C ARG A 86 -4.52 17.47 2.65
N ASN A 87 -4.60 16.21 2.31
CA ASN A 87 -5.79 15.38 2.58
C ASN A 87 -5.70 14.63 3.91
N PHE A 88 -4.54 14.65 4.57
CA PHE A 88 -4.37 14.00 5.87
C PHE A 88 -5.13 14.77 6.95
N ILE A 89 -5.78 14.05 7.83
CA ILE A 89 -6.44 14.64 8.99
C ILE A 89 -5.38 15.01 10.02
N PRO A 90 -5.50 16.19 10.70
CA PRO A 90 -4.62 16.53 11.79
C PRO A 90 -4.52 15.43 12.83
N GLY A 91 -3.30 15.06 13.19
CA GLY A 91 -3.03 14.00 14.14
C GLY A 91 -1.60 13.46 14.08
N SER A 92 -1.36 12.45 14.88
CA SER A 92 -0.06 11.78 14.97
C SER A 92 -0.05 10.54 14.08
N TYR A 93 0.93 10.48 13.19
CA TYR A 93 1.16 9.39 12.24
C TYR A 93 2.49 8.72 12.49
N LEU A 94 2.61 7.48 12.06
CA LEU A 94 3.88 6.78 11.97
C LEU A 94 4.35 6.82 10.51
N LEU A 95 5.47 7.50 10.26
CA LEU A 95 6.22 7.38 9.02
C LEU A 95 7.27 6.29 9.20
N SER A 96 7.30 5.32 8.31
CA SER A 96 8.35 4.30 8.27
C SER A 96 8.79 4.03 6.84
N TYR A 97 10.07 3.68 6.68
CA TYR A 97 10.66 3.29 5.41
C TYR A 97 11.92 2.44 5.64
N TRP A 98 12.41 1.85 4.58
CA TRP A 98 13.70 1.17 4.58
C TRP A 98 14.75 2.05 3.89
N GLU A 99 15.96 2.12 4.45
CA GLU A 99 17.10 2.77 3.83
C GLU A 99 18.29 1.83 3.68
N SER A 100 19.07 2.06 2.62
CA SER A 100 20.33 1.34 2.37
C SER A 100 21.43 2.36 2.06
N VAL A 101 22.60 2.17 2.69
CA VAL A 101 23.80 2.97 2.46
C VAL A 101 24.84 2.23 1.61
N ASP A 102 24.59 0.97 1.29
CA ASP A 102 25.47 0.05 0.57
C ASP A 102 24.85 -0.44 -0.74
N ASN A 103 24.11 0.45 -1.39
CA ASN A 103 23.49 0.22 -2.68
C ASN A 103 22.54 -1.01 -2.73
N GLY A 104 21.75 -1.19 -1.66
CA GLY A 104 20.76 -2.24 -1.57
C GLY A 104 21.29 -3.60 -1.07
N ALA A 105 22.57 -3.68 -0.68
CA ALA A 105 23.12 -4.92 -0.13
C ALA A 105 22.57 -5.23 1.27
N SER A 106 22.33 -4.19 2.08
CA SER A 106 21.63 -4.31 3.35
C SER A 106 20.60 -3.19 3.53
N TRP A 107 19.56 -3.47 4.30
CA TRP A 107 18.45 -2.56 4.53
C TRP A 107 18.18 -2.36 6.01
N GLN A 108 18.08 -1.10 6.44
CA GLN A 108 17.73 -0.71 7.79
C GLN A 108 16.36 -0.04 7.80
N ARG A 109 15.49 -0.44 8.73
CA ARG A 109 14.18 0.20 8.91
C ARG A 109 14.32 1.49 9.72
N VAL A 110 13.75 2.55 9.21
CA VAL A 110 13.62 3.85 9.88
C VAL A 110 12.16 4.05 10.27
N GLN A 111 11.92 4.56 11.47
CA GLN A 111 10.59 4.91 11.94
C GLN A 111 10.64 6.24 12.68
N GLN A 112 9.67 7.10 12.41
CA GLN A 112 9.52 8.38 13.11
C GLN A 112 8.06 8.79 13.22
N THR A 113 7.75 9.56 14.25
CA THR A 113 6.43 10.18 14.38
C THR A 113 6.35 11.39 13.46
N LEU A 114 5.27 11.49 12.70
CA LEU A 114 4.93 12.61 11.85
C LEU A 114 3.68 13.29 12.42
N GLU A 115 3.83 14.52 12.90
CA GLU A 115 2.70 15.32 13.36
C GLU A 115 2.14 16.11 12.18
N VAL A 116 0.87 15.84 11.83
CA VAL A 116 0.14 16.53 10.78
C VAL A 116 -0.84 17.51 11.43
N ASN A 117 -0.89 18.73 10.94
CA ASN A 117 -1.84 19.76 11.35
C ASN A 117 -2.49 20.40 10.12
N GLU A 118 -3.44 21.30 10.32
CA GLU A 118 -4.19 21.95 9.23
C GLU A 118 -3.32 22.77 8.28
N ALA A 119 -2.11 23.19 8.69
CA ALA A 119 -1.16 23.90 7.85
C ALA A 119 -0.20 22.97 7.11
N SER A 120 -0.23 21.67 7.37
CA SER A 120 0.65 20.69 6.72
C SER A 120 0.24 20.49 5.27
N THR A 121 1.13 20.84 4.35
CA THR A 121 0.89 20.71 2.91
C THR A 121 1.62 19.54 2.28
N GLY A 122 2.75 19.12 2.86
CA GLY A 122 3.55 18.02 2.34
C GLY A 122 4.70 17.65 3.26
N TYR A 123 5.31 16.53 2.95
CA TYR A 123 6.53 16.04 3.58
C TYR A 123 7.56 15.70 2.49
N GLU A 124 8.74 16.25 2.59
CA GLU A 124 9.83 15.94 1.68
C GLU A 124 10.70 14.82 2.24
N LEU A 125 10.75 13.70 1.53
CA LEU A 125 11.61 12.57 1.81
C LEU A 125 12.85 12.67 0.90
N SER A 126 14.04 12.73 1.50
CA SER A 126 15.29 12.82 0.76
C SER A 126 16.17 11.60 1.04
N ALA A 127 16.61 10.94 -0.03
CA ALA A 127 17.55 9.84 0.06
C ALA A 127 18.96 10.31 0.49
N ALA A 128 19.40 11.49 0.09
CA ALA A 128 20.68 12.10 0.51
C ALA A 128 21.89 11.15 0.39
N GLY A 129 22.01 10.45 -0.74
CA GLY A 129 23.10 9.49 -0.99
C GLY A 129 22.87 8.08 -0.44
N LYS A 130 21.64 7.78 -0.02
CA LYS A 130 21.15 6.46 0.33
C LYS A 130 20.13 5.99 -0.71
N LEU A 131 19.74 4.74 -0.65
CA LEU A 131 18.51 4.27 -1.30
C LEU A 131 17.40 4.21 -0.27
N ILE A 132 16.18 4.57 -0.68
CA ILE A 132 14.99 4.47 0.16
C ILE A 132 13.94 3.64 -0.56
N ASP A 133 13.23 2.80 0.20
CA ASP A 133 12.17 1.96 -0.29
C ASP A 133 11.07 1.71 0.75
N GLU A 134 9.90 1.24 0.30
CA GLU A 134 8.80 0.78 1.13
C GLU A 134 8.35 1.84 2.13
N VAL A 135 8.02 3.04 1.65
CA VAL A 135 7.57 4.17 2.48
C VAL A 135 6.14 3.99 2.88
N ARG A 136 5.85 4.13 4.16
CA ARG A 136 4.51 4.02 4.75
C ARG A 136 4.22 5.18 5.66
N ILE A 137 3.03 5.76 5.56
CA ILE A 137 2.47 6.69 6.55
C ILE A 137 1.09 6.17 6.94
N HIS A 138 0.85 5.99 8.21
CA HIS A 138 -0.46 5.59 8.73
C HIS A 138 -0.68 6.20 10.12
N PRO A 139 -1.93 6.30 10.59
CA PRO A 139 -2.21 6.73 11.96
C PRO A 139 -1.43 5.91 12.97
N ARG A 140 -0.90 6.57 14.00
CA ARG A 140 -0.04 5.92 15.00
C ARG A 140 -0.72 4.78 15.76
N ASP A 141 -2.04 4.85 15.90
CA ASP A 141 -2.90 3.86 16.55
C ASP A 141 -3.40 2.75 15.61
N ALA A 142 -2.99 2.78 14.34
CA ALA A 142 -3.32 1.77 13.34
C ALA A 142 -2.12 0.86 13.03
N VAL A 143 -2.40 -0.24 12.33
CA VAL A 143 -1.40 -1.14 11.75
C VAL A 143 -1.56 -1.21 10.24
N MET A 144 -0.46 -1.36 9.52
CA MET A 144 -0.45 -1.36 8.06
C MET A 144 0.30 -2.57 7.52
N THR A 145 -0.32 -3.30 6.62
CA THR A 145 0.31 -4.34 5.79
C THR A 145 0.37 -3.83 4.36
N THR A 146 1.49 -4.01 3.70
CA THR A 146 1.71 -3.54 2.33
C THR A 146 2.03 -4.69 1.40
N TYR A 147 1.77 -4.46 0.11
CA TYR A 147 1.92 -5.47 -0.94
C TYR A 147 2.55 -4.84 -2.17
N THR A 148 3.52 -5.53 -2.77
CA THR A 148 4.03 -5.21 -4.11
C THR A 148 3.70 -6.33 -5.08
N HIS A 149 3.55 -5.98 -6.35
CA HIS A 149 3.12 -6.91 -7.39
C HIS A 149 4.01 -6.82 -8.61
N LEU A 150 4.27 -7.97 -9.22
CA LEU A 150 4.85 -8.05 -10.56
C LEU A 150 3.71 -7.92 -11.58
N PRO A 151 3.79 -6.94 -12.50
CA PRO A 151 2.75 -6.73 -13.51
C PRO A 151 2.46 -7.99 -14.32
N GLY A 152 1.19 -8.38 -14.39
CA GLY A 152 0.73 -9.55 -15.15
C GLY A 152 1.07 -10.92 -14.56
N ILE A 153 1.74 -10.98 -13.42
CA ILE A 153 2.16 -12.23 -12.76
C ILE A 153 1.46 -12.42 -11.42
N GLY A 154 1.69 -11.52 -10.45
CA GLY A 154 1.10 -11.66 -9.13
C GLY A 154 1.85 -10.92 -8.03
N LEU A 155 1.57 -11.32 -6.79
CA LEU A 155 2.18 -10.74 -5.59
C LEU A 155 3.68 -11.02 -5.54
N SER A 156 4.53 -9.99 -5.50
CA SER A 156 5.99 -10.13 -5.37
C SER A 156 6.46 -10.07 -3.92
N SER A 157 5.80 -9.25 -3.10
CA SER A 157 6.08 -9.22 -1.67
C SER A 157 4.88 -8.79 -0.84
N GLN A 158 4.91 -9.19 0.43
CA GLN A 158 3.99 -8.74 1.48
C GLN A 158 4.83 -8.36 2.68
N SER A 159 4.62 -7.15 3.21
CA SER A 159 5.30 -6.70 4.42
C SER A 159 4.29 -6.47 5.54
N ASP A 160 4.53 -7.10 6.69
CA ASP A 160 3.67 -7.01 7.87
C ASP A 160 3.81 -5.65 8.57
N PRO A 161 3.01 -5.34 9.62
CA PRO A 161 3.12 -4.08 10.37
C PRO A 161 4.47 -3.88 11.04
N ASN A 162 5.20 -4.95 11.37
CA ASN A 162 6.53 -4.89 11.97
C ASN A 162 7.63 -4.68 10.92
N GLY A 163 7.28 -4.71 9.63
CA GLY A 163 8.21 -4.58 8.52
C GLY A 163 8.84 -5.89 8.08
N HIS A 164 8.42 -7.05 8.61
CA HIS A 164 8.89 -8.32 8.08
C HIS A 164 8.28 -8.57 6.72
N THR A 165 9.14 -8.82 5.74
CA THR A 165 8.74 -9.01 4.35
C THR A 165 8.80 -10.48 3.97
N THR A 166 7.72 -10.97 3.37
CA THR A 166 7.67 -12.27 2.70
C THR A 166 7.73 -12.03 1.19
N TYR A 167 8.58 -12.77 0.49
CA TYR A 167 8.78 -12.64 -0.95
C TYR A 167 8.25 -13.85 -1.70
N TYR A 168 7.68 -13.59 -2.87
CA TYR A 168 7.07 -14.58 -3.74
C TYR A 168 7.77 -14.53 -5.11
N GLU A 169 8.34 -15.65 -5.52
CA GLU A 169 9.07 -15.80 -6.79
C GLU A 169 8.30 -16.75 -7.70
N TYR A 170 8.35 -16.50 -8.99
CA TYR A 170 7.59 -17.24 -9.99
C TYR A 170 8.51 -17.88 -11.02
N ASP A 171 8.06 -18.98 -11.61
CA ASP A 171 8.76 -19.61 -12.73
C ASP A 171 8.48 -18.88 -14.07
N ALA A 172 9.14 -19.31 -15.13
CA ALA A 172 8.99 -18.71 -16.47
C ALA A 172 7.57 -18.80 -17.04
N LEU A 173 6.69 -19.61 -16.45
CA LEU A 173 5.28 -19.72 -16.81
C LEU A 173 4.36 -18.90 -15.91
N GLY A 174 4.92 -18.10 -15.00
CA GLY A 174 4.17 -17.28 -14.04
C GLY A 174 3.53 -18.07 -12.89
N ARG A 175 4.01 -19.29 -12.60
CA ARG A 175 3.53 -20.09 -11.48
C ARG A 175 4.42 -19.86 -10.26
N LEU A 176 3.83 -19.76 -9.06
CA LEU A 176 4.57 -19.56 -7.82
C LEU A 176 5.60 -20.68 -7.62
N SER A 177 6.87 -20.35 -7.61
CA SER A 177 7.96 -21.32 -7.47
C SER A 177 8.59 -21.33 -6.08
N THR A 178 8.67 -20.14 -5.44
CA THR A 178 9.42 -20.01 -4.19
C THR A 178 8.77 -18.97 -3.28
N ILE A 179 8.80 -19.22 -1.99
CA ILE A 179 8.47 -18.24 -0.93
C ILE A 179 9.70 -18.09 -0.04
N ARG A 180 10.09 -16.84 0.25
CA ARG A 180 11.23 -16.50 1.12
C ARG A 180 10.82 -15.58 2.26
N ASP A 181 11.60 -15.64 3.34
CA ASP A 181 11.43 -14.75 4.49
C ASP A 181 12.09 -13.38 4.27
N ASN A 182 12.06 -12.55 5.31
CA ASN A 182 12.62 -11.19 5.33
C ASN A 182 14.14 -11.15 5.03
N GLU A 183 14.89 -12.19 5.35
CA GLU A 183 16.32 -12.37 5.04
C GLU A 183 16.57 -13.12 3.73
N ARG A 184 15.55 -13.27 2.90
CA ARG A 184 15.59 -14.01 1.62
C ARG A 184 15.88 -15.50 1.78
N ARG A 185 15.77 -16.08 2.99
CA ARG A 185 15.91 -17.52 3.21
C ARG A 185 14.68 -18.26 2.70
N LEU A 186 14.89 -19.43 2.14
CA LEU A 186 13.83 -20.27 1.58
C LEU A 186 12.87 -20.75 2.69
N LEU A 187 11.60 -20.39 2.57
CA LEU A 187 10.50 -20.92 3.39
C LEU A 187 9.81 -22.10 2.70
N LYS A 188 9.55 -21.95 1.40
CA LYS A 188 8.82 -22.97 0.64
C LYS A 188 9.23 -22.96 -0.83
N SER A 189 9.26 -24.15 -1.45
CA SER A 189 9.49 -24.34 -2.88
C SER A 189 8.42 -25.24 -3.47
N TYR A 190 7.98 -24.93 -4.67
CA TYR A 190 7.00 -25.67 -5.44
C TYR A 190 7.64 -26.23 -6.70
N ARG A 191 7.31 -27.46 -7.05
CA ARG A 191 7.66 -28.09 -8.33
C ARG A 191 6.37 -28.50 -9.03
N TYR A 192 6.32 -28.25 -10.30
CA TYR A 192 5.19 -28.61 -11.15
C TYR A 192 5.67 -29.64 -12.18
N GLU A 193 4.92 -30.72 -12.31
CA GLU A 193 5.13 -31.75 -13.33
C GLU A 193 4.38 -31.40 -14.62
#